data_017bd324537dd0951ab20e6404959a89
#
_entry.id   017bd324537dd0951ab20e6404959a89
#
_cell.length_a   1.000
_cell.length_b   1.000
_cell.length_c   1.000
_cell.angle_alpha   90.00
_cell.angle_beta   90.00
_cell.angle_gamma   90.00
#
_symmetry.space_group_name_H-M   'P 1'
#
loop_
_entity.id
_entity.type
_entity.pdbx_description
1 polymer ?
#
loop_
_entity_poly.entity_id
_entity_poly.type
_entity_poly.pdbx_seq_one_letter_code
_entity_poly.pdbx_strand_id
1 'polypeptide(L)'
;MSVGWSKYAFKFAEYYNNQAIEDMWIPPRLRTREWMFIGFDYRPPERHRGFRKPRDLMAHVVRKIPSSCFYSTAYYNDPNQRNMTDKGLQGADLIFDLDGDHLPGVTDGDFPAMIRVIQEQAYQLWHDFLEPEFGFKEEYLQVTFSGHRGFHLHYRSPDIWQLDSPARREIVSHIRGEGVDIGVLLNGPDCAW
;
A
#
# COMPACT_ATOMS: atom_id res chain seq x y z
N MET A 1 -21.64 -5.39 21.69
CA MET A 1 -21.07 -4.18 21.06
C MET A 1 -21.33 -3.00 21.99
N SER A 2 -20.32 -2.16 22.25
CA SER A 2 -20.56 -0.91 22.98
C SER A 2 -21.42 0.02 22.11
N VAL A 3 -22.22 0.89 22.74
CA VAL A 3 -23.12 1.84 22.04
C VAL A 3 -22.37 2.72 21.02
N GLY A 4 -21.06 3.00 21.24
CA GLY A 4 -20.23 3.79 20.35
C GLY A 4 -19.97 3.12 18.99
N TRP A 5 -19.66 1.83 18.97
CA TRP A 5 -19.37 1.08 17.73
C TRP A 5 -20.60 0.90 16.84
N SER A 6 -21.79 0.76 17.42
CA SER A 6 -23.04 0.67 16.65
C SER A 6 -23.32 1.96 15.87
N LYS A 7 -22.98 3.14 16.41
CA LYS A 7 -23.15 4.42 15.73
C LYS A 7 -22.22 4.56 14.51
N TYR A 8 -20.96 4.12 14.65
CA TYR A 8 -20.03 4.12 13.51
C TYR A 8 -20.44 3.12 12.43
N ALA A 9 -20.79 1.91 12.81
CA ALA A 9 -21.27 0.90 11.88
C ALA A 9 -22.50 1.37 11.06
N PHE A 10 -23.42 2.10 11.70
CA PHE A 10 -24.57 2.70 11.02
C PHE A 10 -24.16 3.73 9.95
N LYS A 11 -23.23 4.64 10.28
CA LYS A 11 -22.70 5.62 9.32
C LYS A 11 -21.97 4.97 8.14
N PHE A 12 -21.21 3.91 8.41
CA PHE A 12 -20.57 3.14 7.36
C PHE A 12 -21.58 2.41 6.46
N ALA A 13 -22.65 1.85 7.05
CA ALA A 13 -23.74 1.25 6.29
C ALA A 13 -24.42 2.27 5.36
N GLU A 14 -24.72 3.45 5.88
CA GLU A 14 -25.30 4.55 5.11
C GLU A 14 -24.35 4.96 3.96
N TYR A 15 -23.07 5.15 4.24
CA TYR A 15 -22.06 5.46 3.24
C TYR A 15 -21.99 4.41 2.14
N TYR A 16 -21.83 3.12 2.48
CA TYR A 16 -21.71 2.05 1.49
C TYR A 16 -22.98 1.86 0.67
N ASN A 17 -24.17 2.04 1.23
CA ASN A 17 -25.41 1.94 0.49
C ASN A 17 -25.64 3.11 -0.48
N ASN A 18 -25.03 4.27 -0.23
CA ASN A 18 -25.16 5.46 -1.06
C ASN A 18 -24.05 5.57 -2.12
N GLN A 19 -23.05 4.68 -2.11
CA GLN A 19 -22.00 4.67 -3.14
C GLN A 19 -22.49 4.03 -4.43
N ALA A 20 -22.35 4.74 -5.54
CA ALA A 20 -22.47 4.14 -6.85
C ALA A 20 -21.22 3.31 -7.17
N ILE A 21 -21.40 2.21 -7.91
CA ILE A 21 -20.27 1.34 -8.31
C ILE A 21 -19.27 2.12 -9.18
N GLU A 22 -19.75 3.05 -9.98
CA GLU A 22 -18.98 3.89 -10.89
C GLU A 22 -18.02 4.82 -10.13
N ASP A 23 -18.38 5.24 -8.93
CA ASP A 23 -17.59 6.13 -8.08
C ASP A 23 -16.57 5.37 -7.21
N MET A 24 -16.64 4.05 -7.20
CA MET A 24 -15.74 3.23 -6.40
C MET A 24 -14.43 2.96 -7.15
N TRP A 25 -13.31 3.46 -6.61
CA TRP A 25 -12.02 3.05 -7.14
C TRP A 25 -11.77 1.57 -6.89
N ILE A 26 -11.45 0.85 -7.95
CA ILE A 26 -11.14 -0.59 -7.91
C ILE A 26 -9.67 -0.79 -8.33
N PRO A 27 -8.86 -1.52 -7.53
CA PRO A 27 -7.48 -1.77 -7.90
C PRO A 27 -7.41 -2.58 -9.21
N PRO A 28 -6.42 -2.30 -10.06
CA PRO A 28 -6.19 -3.09 -11.26
C PRO A 28 -6.08 -4.57 -10.95
N ARG A 29 -6.50 -5.43 -11.91
CA ARG A 29 -6.43 -6.90 -11.79
C ARG A 29 -7.22 -7.45 -10.61
N LEU A 30 -8.42 -6.92 -10.36
CA LEU A 30 -9.32 -7.31 -9.27
C LEU A 30 -9.42 -8.84 -9.08
N ARG A 31 -9.50 -9.60 -10.19
CA ARG A 31 -9.73 -11.05 -10.17
C ARG A 31 -8.58 -11.86 -9.54
N THR A 32 -7.39 -11.30 -9.52
CA THR A 32 -6.18 -11.97 -9.03
C THR A 32 -5.77 -11.51 -7.63
N ARG A 33 -6.53 -10.58 -7.02
CA ARG A 33 -6.21 -10.04 -5.70
C ARG A 33 -6.99 -10.73 -4.60
N GLU A 34 -6.28 -11.03 -3.51
CA GLU A 34 -6.92 -11.39 -2.25
C GLU A 34 -7.43 -10.14 -1.55
N TRP A 35 -8.61 -10.25 -0.96
CA TRP A 35 -9.19 -9.23 -0.11
C TRP A 35 -9.31 -9.70 1.33
N MET A 36 -9.16 -8.72 2.24
CA MET A 36 -9.35 -8.89 3.66
C MET A 36 -10.27 -7.79 4.17
N PHE A 37 -11.20 -8.15 5.05
CA PHE A 37 -12.16 -7.24 5.65
C PHE A 37 -12.10 -7.33 7.17
N ILE A 38 -12.08 -6.17 7.83
CA ILE A 38 -12.17 -6.05 9.28
C ILE A 38 -13.54 -5.47 9.62
N GLY A 39 -14.26 -6.11 10.54
CA GLY A 39 -15.56 -5.64 11.02
C GLY A 39 -15.41 -4.64 12.18
N PHE A 40 -16.56 -4.15 12.67
CA PHE A 40 -16.65 -3.32 13.90
C PHE A 40 -16.71 -4.17 15.17
N ASP A 41 -16.69 -5.49 15.04
CA ASP A 41 -16.63 -6.43 16.14
C ASP A 41 -15.20 -6.98 16.28
N TYR A 42 -14.91 -7.58 17.41
CA TYR A 42 -13.59 -8.16 17.71
C TYR A 42 -13.37 -9.53 17.05
N ARG A 43 -14.13 -9.88 16.01
CA ARG A 43 -13.93 -11.11 15.26
C ARG A 43 -12.66 -11.04 14.44
N PRO A 44 -12.02 -12.20 14.20
CA PRO A 44 -10.88 -12.25 13.29
C PRO A 44 -11.22 -11.67 11.91
N PRO A 45 -10.27 -11.02 11.22
CA PRO A 45 -10.46 -10.52 9.86
C PRO A 45 -10.95 -11.63 8.92
N GLU A 46 -11.91 -11.28 8.07
CA GLU A 46 -12.34 -12.16 6.98
C GLU A 46 -11.31 -12.07 5.85
N ARG A 47 -10.55 -13.14 5.63
CA ARG A 47 -9.48 -13.24 4.64
C ARG A 47 -9.82 -14.21 3.50
N HIS A 48 -8.91 -14.28 2.52
CA HIS A 48 -8.99 -15.22 1.40
C HIS A 48 -10.27 -15.02 0.57
N ARG A 49 -10.54 -13.76 0.23
CA ARG A 49 -11.65 -13.40 -0.63
C ARG A 49 -11.14 -12.88 -1.97
N GLY A 50 -11.67 -13.45 -3.05
CA GLY A 50 -11.44 -12.98 -4.41
C GLY A 50 -12.78 -12.57 -5.05
N PHE A 51 -12.74 -11.54 -5.90
CA PHE A 51 -13.91 -11.04 -6.60
C PHE A 51 -13.65 -10.98 -8.11
N ARG A 52 -14.63 -11.41 -8.90
CA ARG A 52 -14.51 -11.41 -10.35
C ARG A 52 -14.99 -10.10 -10.99
N LYS A 53 -15.91 -9.41 -10.35
CA LYS A 53 -16.53 -8.18 -10.85
C LYS A 53 -16.65 -7.15 -9.73
N PRO A 54 -16.52 -5.84 -10.04
CA PRO A 54 -16.71 -4.76 -9.07
C PRO A 54 -18.02 -4.87 -8.28
N ARG A 55 -19.10 -5.19 -8.95
CA ARG A 55 -20.43 -5.36 -8.32
C ARG A 55 -20.45 -6.45 -7.23
N ASP A 56 -19.66 -7.51 -7.38
CA ASP A 56 -19.63 -8.61 -6.40
C ASP A 56 -18.87 -8.16 -5.14
N LEU A 57 -17.80 -7.38 -5.30
CA LEU A 57 -17.07 -6.73 -4.22
C LEU A 57 -17.99 -5.75 -3.48
N MET A 58 -18.69 -4.85 -4.21
CA MET A 58 -19.60 -3.88 -3.60
C MET A 58 -20.73 -4.56 -2.84
N ALA A 59 -21.36 -5.58 -3.42
CA ALA A 59 -22.41 -6.37 -2.75
C ALA A 59 -21.89 -7.01 -1.45
N HIS A 60 -20.63 -7.44 -1.43
CA HIS A 60 -19.98 -7.96 -0.23
C HIS A 60 -19.77 -6.87 0.82
N VAL A 61 -19.26 -5.71 0.43
CA VAL A 61 -19.01 -4.55 1.31
C VAL A 61 -20.31 -4.06 1.93
N VAL A 62 -21.36 -3.85 1.13
CA VAL A 62 -22.70 -3.43 1.60
C VAL A 62 -23.28 -4.42 2.60
N ARG A 63 -23.14 -5.73 2.32
CA ARG A 63 -23.67 -6.76 3.22
C ARG A 63 -22.89 -6.88 4.54
N LYS A 64 -21.58 -6.70 4.50
CA LYS A 64 -20.69 -6.92 5.67
C LYS A 64 -20.46 -5.67 6.50
N ILE A 65 -20.57 -4.51 5.89
CA ILE A 65 -20.31 -3.20 6.52
C ILE A 65 -18.95 -3.23 7.25
N PRO A 66 -17.84 -3.48 6.53
CA PRO A 66 -16.53 -3.54 7.17
C PRO A 66 -16.08 -2.16 7.63
N SER A 67 -15.31 -2.11 8.73
CA SER A 67 -14.60 -0.90 9.16
C SER A 67 -13.37 -0.62 8.28
N SER A 68 -12.79 -1.67 7.70
CA SER A 68 -11.62 -1.57 6.84
C SER A 68 -11.62 -2.64 5.75
N CYS A 69 -11.21 -2.26 4.55
CA CYS A 69 -11.06 -3.12 3.40
C CYS A 69 -9.62 -3.07 2.91
N PHE A 70 -9.00 -4.22 2.73
CA PHE A 70 -7.63 -4.35 2.24
C PHE A 70 -7.59 -5.24 1.02
N TYR A 71 -6.69 -4.96 0.10
CA TYR A 71 -6.39 -5.83 -1.02
C TYR A 71 -4.90 -6.16 -1.06
N SER A 72 -4.56 -7.34 -1.58
CA SER A 72 -3.17 -7.78 -1.67
C SER A 72 -2.39 -7.01 -2.72
N THR A 73 -1.12 -6.70 -2.44
CA THR A 73 -0.15 -6.24 -3.45
C THR A 73 0.16 -7.34 -4.43
N ALA A 74 0.15 -8.59 -3.97
CA ALA A 74 0.38 -9.79 -4.76
C ALA A 74 -0.84 -10.17 -5.61
N TYR A 75 -0.54 -10.82 -6.74
CA TYR A 75 -1.50 -11.41 -7.67
C TYR A 75 -1.45 -12.93 -7.56
N TYR A 76 -2.60 -13.57 -7.54
CA TYR A 76 -2.76 -15.00 -7.35
C TYR A 76 -3.59 -15.63 -8.47
N ASN A 77 -3.33 -16.90 -8.78
CA ASN A 77 -4.19 -17.71 -9.66
C ASN A 77 -5.56 -17.91 -9.03
N ASP A 78 -5.58 -18.29 -7.74
CA ASP A 78 -6.81 -18.41 -6.95
C ASP A 78 -6.67 -17.67 -5.61
N PRO A 79 -7.13 -16.41 -5.53
CA PRO A 79 -7.05 -15.62 -4.31
C PRO A 79 -7.93 -16.16 -3.15
N ASN A 80 -8.87 -17.06 -3.42
CA ASN A 80 -9.73 -17.66 -2.38
C ASN A 80 -9.06 -18.82 -1.62
N GLN A 81 -7.95 -19.36 -2.13
CA GLN A 81 -7.22 -20.41 -1.44
C GLN A 81 -6.65 -19.93 -0.12
N ARG A 82 -6.69 -20.80 0.90
CA ARG A 82 -6.12 -20.51 2.21
C ARG A 82 -4.63 -20.84 2.28
N ASN A 83 -4.25 -21.93 1.64
CA ASN A 83 -2.86 -22.36 1.56
C ASN A 83 -2.12 -21.49 0.53
N MET A 84 -1.01 -20.88 0.92
CA MET A 84 -0.23 -20.00 0.06
C MET A 84 0.37 -20.71 -1.16
N THR A 85 0.75 -21.98 -1.01
CA THR A 85 1.28 -22.79 -2.12
C THR A 85 0.22 -23.00 -3.20
N ASP A 86 -1.02 -23.31 -2.80
CA ASP A 86 -2.12 -23.58 -3.72
C ASP A 86 -2.70 -22.31 -4.35
N LYS A 87 -2.43 -21.16 -3.74
CA LYS A 87 -2.87 -19.86 -4.21
C LYS A 87 -2.24 -19.48 -5.56
N GLY A 88 -1.02 -19.93 -5.82
CA GLY A 88 -0.29 -19.72 -7.07
C GLY A 88 0.06 -18.25 -7.29
N LEU A 89 1.19 -17.80 -6.70
CA LEU A 89 1.69 -16.44 -6.85
C LEU A 89 2.05 -16.17 -8.32
N GLN A 90 1.48 -15.11 -8.90
CA GLN A 90 1.77 -14.64 -10.26
C GLN A 90 2.81 -13.50 -10.29
N GLY A 91 2.95 -12.78 -9.20
CA GLY A 91 3.79 -11.58 -9.06
C GLY A 91 3.18 -10.62 -8.07
N ALA A 92 3.76 -9.44 -7.94
CA ALA A 92 3.26 -8.40 -7.03
C ALA A 92 3.63 -7.00 -7.49
N ASP A 93 2.82 -6.01 -7.08
CA ASP A 93 3.19 -4.59 -7.15
C ASP A 93 4.34 -4.28 -6.18
N LEU A 94 5.03 -3.17 -6.39
CA LEU A 94 5.81 -2.51 -5.35
C LEU A 94 4.96 -1.44 -4.69
N ILE A 95 5.01 -1.37 -3.37
CA ILE A 95 4.40 -0.29 -2.59
C ILE A 95 5.44 0.25 -1.63
N PHE A 96 5.66 1.55 -1.70
CA PHE A 96 6.45 2.28 -0.73
C PHE A 96 5.49 3.02 0.18
N ASP A 97 5.54 2.69 1.47
CA ASP A 97 4.71 3.26 2.51
C ASP A 97 5.54 4.28 3.30
N LEU A 98 5.17 5.54 3.18
CA LEU A 98 5.81 6.67 3.83
C LEU A 98 4.89 7.17 4.95
N ASP A 99 5.26 6.89 6.18
CA ASP A 99 4.46 7.23 7.37
C ASP A 99 5.19 8.27 8.24
N GLY A 100 4.41 9.22 8.77
CA GLY A 100 4.89 10.30 9.64
C GLY A 100 5.16 9.92 11.08
N ASP A 101 4.87 8.70 11.51
CA ASP A 101 4.99 8.27 12.91
C ASP A 101 6.43 8.32 13.47
N HIS A 102 7.43 8.36 12.59
CA HIS A 102 8.84 8.26 12.96
C HIS A 102 9.71 9.44 12.48
N LEU A 103 9.08 10.56 12.08
CA LEU A 103 9.81 11.71 11.60
C LEU A 103 10.46 12.49 12.75
N PRO A 104 11.81 12.67 12.75
CA PRO A 104 12.47 13.47 13.76
C PRO A 104 11.98 14.93 13.73
N GLY A 105 11.65 15.47 14.89
CA GLY A 105 11.27 16.90 15.04
C GLY A 105 9.83 17.24 14.63
N VAL A 106 9.03 16.27 14.23
CA VAL A 106 7.60 16.46 13.95
C VAL A 106 6.80 15.96 15.14
N THR A 107 5.93 16.80 15.69
CA THR A 107 5.03 16.43 16.78
C THR A 107 3.66 16.06 16.23
N ASP A 108 2.97 15.12 16.86
CA ASP A 108 1.58 14.72 16.52
C ASP A 108 0.58 15.90 16.47
N GLY A 109 0.93 17.05 17.03
CA GLY A 109 0.09 18.23 17.07
C GLY A 109 0.10 19.11 15.82
N ASP A 110 1.11 18.98 14.94
CA ASP A 110 1.22 19.77 13.69
C ASP A 110 1.05 18.91 12.45
N PHE A 111 -0.18 18.45 12.25
CA PHE A 111 -0.54 17.63 11.08
C PHE A 111 -0.19 18.28 9.73
N PRO A 112 -0.43 19.59 9.48
CA PRO A 112 -0.06 20.21 8.21
C PRO A 112 1.44 20.23 7.94
N ALA A 113 2.28 20.44 8.96
CA ALA A 113 3.73 20.39 8.81
C ALA A 113 4.21 18.97 8.54
N MET A 114 3.69 18.00 9.29
CA MET A 114 3.99 16.58 9.08
C MET A 114 3.68 16.13 7.64
N ILE A 115 2.49 16.44 7.13
CA ILE A 115 2.08 16.04 5.77
C ILE A 115 2.99 16.66 4.71
N ARG A 116 3.42 17.91 4.89
CA ARG A 116 4.37 18.55 3.96
C ARG A 116 5.71 17.83 3.92
N VAL A 117 6.26 17.46 5.08
CA VAL A 117 7.53 16.73 5.16
C VAL A 117 7.43 15.38 4.46
N ILE A 118 6.35 14.64 4.71
CA ILE A 118 6.18 13.32 4.07
C ILE A 118 5.93 13.46 2.56
N GLN A 119 5.19 14.47 2.15
CA GLN A 119 5.00 14.77 0.73
C GLN A 119 6.33 15.07 0.03
N GLU A 120 7.21 15.83 0.68
CA GLU A 120 8.56 16.10 0.17
C GLU A 120 9.40 14.83 0.11
N GLN A 121 9.36 13.97 1.12
CA GLN A 121 10.03 12.67 1.09
C GLN A 121 9.49 11.75 -0.02
N ALA A 122 8.18 11.77 -0.26
CA ALA A 122 7.58 11.02 -1.37
C ALA A 122 8.08 11.53 -2.73
N TYR A 123 8.20 12.85 -2.88
CA TYR A 123 8.76 13.49 -4.07
C TYR A 123 10.23 13.11 -4.26
N GLN A 124 11.06 13.21 -3.20
CA GLN A 124 12.47 12.83 -3.23
C GLN A 124 12.64 11.35 -3.57
N LEU A 125 11.87 10.46 -2.93
CA LEU A 125 11.92 9.04 -3.24
C LEU A 125 11.71 8.77 -4.72
N TRP A 126 10.76 9.47 -5.35
CA TRP A 126 10.51 9.30 -6.78
C TRP A 126 11.63 9.90 -7.63
N HIS A 127 11.95 11.18 -7.44
CA HIS A 127 12.83 11.93 -8.34
C HIS A 127 14.31 11.69 -8.11
N ASP A 128 14.72 11.31 -6.90
CA ASP A 128 16.14 11.07 -6.59
C ASP A 128 16.54 9.59 -6.73
N PHE A 129 15.56 8.66 -6.62
CA PHE A 129 15.85 7.23 -6.64
C PHE A 129 15.07 6.45 -7.69
N LEU A 130 13.72 6.42 -7.59
CA LEU A 130 12.93 5.46 -8.37
C LEU A 130 13.00 5.72 -9.87
N GLU A 131 12.87 6.96 -10.29
CA GLU A 131 12.94 7.35 -11.68
C GLU A 131 14.39 7.30 -12.22
N PRO A 132 15.39 8.01 -11.63
CA PRO A 132 16.73 8.10 -12.21
C PRO A 132 17.58 6.84 -12.04
N GLU A 133 17.49 6.15 -10.92
CA GLU A 133 18.37 5.01 -10.63
C GLU A 133 17.76 3.66 -11.05
N PHE A 134 16.44 3.48 -10.88
CA PHE A 134 15.76 2.25 -11.24
C PHE A 134 15.04 2.32 -12.60
N GLY A 135 14.96 3.49 -13.22
CA GLY A 135 14.30 3.69 -14.51
C GLY A 135 12.78 3.49 -14.44
N PHE A 136 12.18 3.74 -13.28
CA PHE A 136 10.73 3.64 -13.11
C PHE A 136 10.03 4.72 -13.93
N LYS A 137 8.86 4.38 -14.49
CA LYS A 137 8.10 5.28 -15.37
C LYS A 137 6.85 5.76 -14.66
N GLU A 138 6.58 7.06 -14.73
CA GLU A 138 5.44 7.70 -14.08
C GLU A 138 4.09 7.11 -14.49
N GLU A 139 3.97 6.60 -15.73
CA GLU A 139 2.74 5.97 -16.22
C GLU A 139 2.27 4.75 -15.38
N TYR A 140 3.19 4.12 -14.61
CA TYR A 140 2.90 3.00 -13.71
C TYR A 140 2.80 3.42 -12.24
N LEU A 141 3.03 4.69 -11.93
CA LEU A 141 2.96 5.22 -10.57
C LEU A 141 1.54 5.66 -10.22
N GLN A 142 1.10 5.30 -9.03
CA GLN A 142 -0.05 5.91 -8.39
C GLN A 142 0.32 6.30 -6.97
N VAL A 143 0.22 7.59 -6.68
CA VAL A 143 0.40 8.12 -5.32
C VAL A 143 -0.96 8.26 -4.67
N THR A 144 -1.09 7.76 -3.44
CA THR A 144 -2.32 7.89 -2.65
C THR A 144 -1.99 8.40 -1.25
N PHE A 145 -2.85 9.26 -0.73
CA PHE A 145 -2.80 9.64 0.68
C PHE A 145 -3.38 8.49 1.53
N SER A 146 -2.70 8.12 2.61
CA SER A 146 -3.12 7.00 3.47
C SER A 146 -4.44 7.26 4.21
N GLY A 147 -4.90 8.53 4.25
CA GLY A 147 -6.05 8.97 5.03
C GLY A 147 -5.72 9.31 6.48
N HIS A 148 -4.47 9.18 6.89
CA HIS A 148 -4.01 9.48 8.25
C HIS A 148 -2.72 10.30 8.22
N ARG A 149 -1.55 9.69 8.12
CA ARG A 149 -0.26 10.36 8.34
C ARG A 149 0.75 10.14 7.24
N GLY A 150 0.38 9.61 6.08
CA GLY A 150 1.35 9.20 5.09
C GLY A 150 0.87 9.16 3.66
N PHE A 151 1.78 8.75 2.79
CA PHE A 151 1.52 8.50 1.38
C PHE A 151 2.00 7.11 0.99
N HIS A 152 1.23 6.45 0.13
CA HIS A 152 1.63 5.20 -0.50
C HIS A 152 1.95 5.46 -1.97
N LEU A 153 3.14 5.08 -2.41
CA LEU A 153 3.53 5.06 -3.81
C LEU A 153 3.35 3.63 -4.32
N HIS A 154 2.35 3.43 -5.15
CA HIS A 154 2.07 2.15 -5.80
C HIS A 154 2.70 2.13 -7.18
N TYR A 155 3.66 1.24 -7.39
CA TYR A 155 4.28 1.04 -8.70
C TYR A 155 3.86 -0.30 -9.29
N ARG A 156 3.28 -0.30 -10.51
CA ARG A 156 2.57 -1.43 -11.12
C ARG A 156 3.08 -1.80 -12.51
N SER A 157 4.36 -1.60 -12.80
CA SER A 157 4.94 -2.04 -14.07
C SER A 157 4.96 -3.57 -14.16
N PRO A 158 4.70 -4.15 -15.34
CA PRO A 158 4.91 -5.58 -15.59
C PRO A 158 6.33 -6.05 -15.27
N ASP A 159 7.32 -5.19 -15.46
CA ASP A 159 8.74 -5.51 -15.30
C ASP A 159 9.12 -5.90 -13.87
N ILE A 160 8.37 -5.37 -12.86
CA ILE A 160 8.65 -5.66 -11.45
C ILE A 160 7.84 -6.83 -10.89
N TRP A 161 6.90 -7.39 -11.65
CA TRP A 161 6.01 -8.42 -11.10
C TRP A 161 6.74 -9.69 -10.69
N GLN A 162 7.78 -10.05 -11.43
CA GLN A 162 8.56 -11.28 -11.22
C GLN A 162 9.73 -11.11 -10.25
N LEU A 163 9.96 -9.90 -9.72
CA LEU A 163 10.98 -9.69 -8.70
C LEU A 163 10.69 -10.56 -7.48
N ASP A 164 11.65 -11.35 -7.09
CA ASP A 164 11.57 -12.15 -5.88
C ASP A 164 11.75 -11.32 -4.60
N SER A 165 11.60 -11.94 -3.44
CA SER A 165 11.73 -11.22 -2.17
C SER A 165 13.15 -10.68 -1.89
N PRO A 166 14.25 -11.34 -2.27
CA PRO A 166 15.59 -10.76 -2.21
C PRO A 166 15.71 -9.48 -3.02
N ALA A 167 15.39 -9.52 -4.33
CA ALA A 167 15.49 -8.34 -5.20
C ALA A 167 14.65 -7.15 -4.70
N ARG A 168 13.45 -7.41 -4.17
CA ARG A 168 12.61 -6.34 -3.57
C ARG A 168 13.26 -5.74 -2.33
N ARG A 169 13.96 -6.53 -1.51
CA ARG A 169 14.70 -6.02 -0.35
C ARG A 169 15.91 -5.20 -0.77
N GLU A 170 16.60 -5.62 -1.82
CA GLU A 170 17.76 -4.88 -2.34
C GLU A 170 17.38 -3.46 -2.80
N ILE A 171 16.21 -3.28 -3.45
CA ILE A 171 15.71 -1.94 -3.79
C ILE A 171 15.58 -1.08 -2.53
N VAL A 172 14.98 -1.61 -1.47
CA VAL A 172 14.81 -0.86 -0.21
C VAL A 172 16.14 -0.58 0.46
N SER A 173 17.04 -1.57 0.53
CA SER A 173 18.37 -1.42 1.13
C SER A 173 19.20 -0.38 0.39
N HIS A 174 19.11 -0.35 -0.95
CA HIS A 174 19.77 0.66 -1.76
C HIS A 174 19.26 2.08 -1.44
N ILE A 175 17.94 2.28 -1.46
CA ILE A 175 17.32 3.58 -1.13
C ILE A 175 17.68 4.05 0.28
N ARG A 176 17.82 3.12 1.23
CA ARG A 176 18.19 3.42 2.63
C ARG A 176 19.69 3.57 2.84
N GLY A 177 20.52 3.34 1.82
CA GLY A 177 21.96 3.35 1.91
C GLY A 177 22.53 2.24 2.85
N GLU A 178 21.79 1.14 3.01
CA GLU A 178 22.23 0.04 3.86
C GLU A 178 23.44 -0.67 3.24
N GLY A 179 24.50 -0.85 4.04
CA GLY A 179 25.77 -1.47 3.59
C GLY A 179 26.75 -0.48 2.94
N VAL A 180 26.39 0.78 2.79
CA VAL A 180 27.31 1.83 2.32
C VAL A 180 28.02 2.44 3.51
N ASP A 181 29.34 2.23 3.61
CA ASP A 181 30.17 2.93 4.58
C ASP A 181 30.55 4.31 4.03
N ILE A 182 29.74 5.32 4.37
CA ILE A 182 29.97 6.71 3.95
C ILE A 182 31.36 7.21 4.41
N GLY A 183 31.84 6.73 5.55
CA GLY A 183 33.18 7.07 6.06
C GLY A 183 34.30 6.61 5.12
N VAL A 184 34.16 5.41 4.54
CA VAL A 184 35.11 4.90 3.53
C VAL A 184 34.98 5.70 2.22
N LEU A 185 33.77 6.04 1.79
CA LEU A 185 33.55 6.85 0.58
C LEU A 185 34.13 8.26 0.71
N LEU A 186 33.93 8.92 1.86
CA LEU A 186 34.42 10.29 2.07
C LEU A 186 35.93 10.39 2.39
N ASN A 187 36.53 9.35 2.95
CA ASN A 187 37.92 9.31 3.37
C ASN A 187 38.80 8.38 2.52
N GLY A 188 38.23 7.79 1.46
CA GLY A 188 38.97 6.95 0.52
C GLY A 188 40.04 7.75 -0.25
N PRO A 189 41.14 7.11 -0.69
CA PRO A 189 42.22 7.79 -1.38
C PRO A 189 41.86 8.44 -2.72
N ASP A 190 40.73 8.06 -3.27
CA ASP A 190 40.23 8.57 -4.57
C ASP A 190 39.16 9.67 -4.44
N CYS A 191 38.79 10.11 -3.21
CA CYS A 191 37.86 11.21 -3.00
C CYS A 191 38.60 12.56 -2.94
N ALA A 192 39.28 12.90 -4.04
CA ALA A 192 39.74 14.28 -4.28
C ALA A 192 38.71 15.00 -5.15
N TRP A 193 37.74 15.67 -4.51
CA TRP A 193 36.84 16.62 -5.15
C TRP A 193 37.42 18.02 -5.07
#